data_174284a684bc71267bb6cc4339c9b684
#
_entry.id   174284a684bc71267bb6cc4339c9b684
#
_cell.length_a   1.000
_cell.length_b   1.000
_cell.length_c   1.000
_cell.angle_alpha   90.00
_cell.angle_beta   90.00
_cell.angle_gamma   90.00
#
_symmetry.space_group_name_H-M   'P 1'
#
loop_
_entity.id
_entity.type
_entity.pdbx_description
1 polymer ?
#
loop_
_entity_poly.entity_id
_entity_poly.type
_entity_poly.pdbx_seq_one_letter_code
_entity_poly.pdbx_strand_id
1 'polypeptide(L)'
;MTIVLSRTARSIPPNVFERMDRTVAQARARGVDVIDLSKGNPDGFPEARIRAEAKAAVDSPANARYTPFDGKPLFLQAAAAWYAHEHGVALDPATQLFAIEGAVDGLAAAFAVLLDPGDVVAFADPYYPSYHCMARMLGAEELPLPARAELGWLPDLDAVPGETWDRVKLLVLNYPNNPTGAQAPPEFFARAVELAARHGFAIVHDFAYAGLSVHENQKSLLTVPDARDVGIEIVSLSKMYAMAGWRAGFVAGNEQLVAAVKQYHYQMGSMVTSFVQDAGAAALAGDQAFVREQAARYAARRAIVAEGLRATGYNVFASQGGLYVWAQAPAAMTGEELAARWLGEAGVAALPGSCFGRTGAQYVRLSLLQPSQRLHEAVARIGKLSPDMEKLHA
;
A
#
# COMPACT_ATOMS: atom_id res chain seq x y z
N MET A 1 -22.43 -7.41 34.54
CA MET A 1 -22.44 -8.37 33.40
C MET A 1 -21.27 -8.05 32.49
N THR A 2 -20.44 -9.04 32.15
CA THR A 2 -19.34 -8.85 31.18
C THR A 2 -19.80 -9.40 29.84
N ILE A 3 -19.78 -8.56 28.79
CA ILE A 3 -20.10 -8.99 27.44
C ILE A 3 -18.95 -9.84 26.92
N VAL A 4 -19.24 -11.05 26.43
CA VAL A 4 -18.26 -11.95 25.83
C VAL A 4 -18.18 -11.65 24.34
N LEU A 5 -17.02 -11.13 23.88
CA LEU A 5 -16.76 -10.85 22.48
C LEU A 5 -16.52 -12.14 21.69
N SER A 6 -16.78 -12.09 20.38
CA SER A 6 -16.49 -13.19 19.43
C SER A 6 -14.98 -13.53 19.38
N ARG A 7 -14.66 -14.72 18.87
CA ARG A 7 -13.25 -15.09 18.60
C ARG A 7 -12.60 -14.10 17.63
N THR A 8 -13.29 -13.72 16.57
CA THR A 8 -12.84 -12.73 15.60
C THR A 8 -12.50 -11.39 16.25
N ALA A 9 -13.42 -10.84 17.09
CA ALA A 9 -13.16 -9.56 17.77
C ALA A 9 -11.92 -9.62 18.69
N ARG A 10 -11.66 -10.78 19.30
CA ARG A 10 -10.49 -10.99 20.16
C ARG A 10 -9.20 -11.28 19.39
N SER A 11 -9.29 -11.69 18.12
CA SER A 11 -8.11 -11.94 17.26
C SER A 11 -7.56 -10.67 16.62
N ILE A 12 -8.34 -9.57 16.55
CA ILE A 12 -7.92 -8.32 15.94
C ILE A 12 -6.78 -7.69 16.75
N PRO A 13 -5.56 -7.55 16.20
CA PRO A 13 -4.47 -6.91 16.89
C PRO A 13 -4.68 -5.39 16.98
N PRO A 14 -4.05 -4.72 17.96
CA PRO A 14 -4.04 -3.24 17.98
C PRO A 14 -3.46 -2.67 16.69
N ASN A 15 -4.09 -1.62 16.17
CA ASN A 15 -3.62 -0.98 14.95
C ASN A 15 -2.26 -0.29 15.18
N VAL A 16 -1.25 -0.66 14.39
CA VAL A 16 0.14 -0.16 14.54
C VAL A 16 0.25 1.34 14.27
N PHE A 17 -0.56 1.87 13.36
CA PHE A 17 -0.55 3.29 13.02
C PHE A 17 -1.19 4.14 14.13
N GLU A 18 -2.30 3.68 14.72
CA GLU A 18 -2.96 4.33 15.84
C GLU A 18 -2.07 4.32 17.09
N ARG A 19 -1.36 3.21 17.35
CA ARG A 19 -0.36 3.14 18.43
C ARG A 19 0.75 4.17 18.23
N MET A 20 1.24 4.33 16.99
CA MET A 20 2.26 5.32 16.64
C MET A 20 1.73 6.75 16.81
N ASP A 21 0.48 7.02 16.42
CA ASP A 21 -0.16 8.33 16.59
C ASP A 21 -0.22 8.72 18.07
N ARG A 22 -0.57 7.79 18.95
CA ARG A 22 -0.52 8.00 20.41
C ARG A 22 0.89 8.29 20.91
N THR A 23 1.88 7.53 20.43
CA THR A 23 3.30 7.73 20.80
C THR A 23 3.80 9.13 20.40
N VAL A 24 3.50 9.56 19.18
CA VAL A 24 3.84 10.91 18.68
C VAL A 24 3.12 12.00 19.50
N ALA A 25 1.83 11.82 19.78
CA ALA A 25 1.06 12.77 20.58
C ALA A 25 1.64 12.92 22.00
N GLN A 26 2.06 11.82 22.64
CA GLN A 26 2.72 11.84 23.95
C GLN A 26 4.07 12.55 23.90
N ALA A 27 4.88 12.36 22.85
CA ALA A 27 6.15 13.07 22.68
C ALA A 27 5.92 14.58 22.56
N ARG A 28 4.96 15.00 21.74
CA ARG A 28 4.57 16.41 21.59
C ARG A 28 4.07 17.03 22.91
N ALA A 29 3.26 16.29 23.67
CA ALA A 29 2.78 16.74 24.99
C ALA A 29 3.91 16.98 26.00
N ARG A 30 5.06 16.29 25.83
CA ARG A 30 6.29 16.53 26.61
C ARG A 30 7.17 17.67 26.06
N GLY A 31 6.70 18.41 25.05
CA GLY A 31 7.41 19.55 24.46
C GLY A 31 8.41 19.18 23.36
N VAL A 32 8.43 17.94 22.87
CA VAL A 32 9.30 17.54 21.77
C VAL A 32 8.76 18.10 20.45
N ASP A 33 9.59 18.84 19.69
CA ASP A 33 9.29 19.21 18.30
C ASP A 33 9.46 17.97 17.41
N VAL A 34 8.35 17.25 17.15
CA VAL A 34 8.37 16.00 16.41
C VAL A 34 8.21 16.24 14.91
N ILE A 35 9.21 15.80 14.14
CA ILE A 35 9.12 15.58 12.69
C ILE A 35 8.56 14.17 12.46
N ASP A 36 7.28 14.11 12.08
CA ASP A 36 6.58 12.83 11.97
C ASP A 36 6.75 12.23 10.56
N LEU A 37 7.64 11.23 10.43
CA LEU A 37 7.88 10.44 9.22
C LEU A 37 7.27 9.03 9.33
N SER A 38 6.34 8.80 10.27
CA SER A 38 5.69 7.50 10.44
C SER A 38 4.44 7.32 9.57
N LYS A 39 3.83 8.41 9.09
CA LYS A 39 2.53 8.41 8.43
C LYS A 39 2.59 8.08 6.94
N GLY A 40 1.50 7.53 6.43
CA GLY A 40 1.32 7.26 4.99
C GLY A 40 0.27 8.17 4.33
N ASN A 41 -0.01 9.34 4.92
CA ASN A 41 -1.04 10.26 4.41
C ASN A 41 -0.42 11.32 3.49
N PRO A 42 -0.77 11.37 2.17
CA PRO A 42 -0.25 12.36 1.25
C PRO A 42 -0.38 13.79 1.80
N ASP A 43 0.67 14.58 1.63
CA ASP A 43 0.78 15.96 2.11
C ASP A 43 0.27 17.02 1.10
N GLY A 44 -0.20 16.55 -0.07
CA GLY A 44 -0.72 17.40 -1.14
C GLY A 44 -2.24 17.51 -1.15
N PHE A 45 -2.72 18.41 -2.02
CA PHE A 45 -4.14 18.51 -2.37
C PHE A 45 -4.37 17.86 -3.73
N PRO A 46 -5.57 17.30 -4.00
CA PRO A 46 -5.96 16.92 -5.35
C PRO A 46 -5.85 18.11 -6.30
N GLU A 47 -5.55 17.85 -7.56
CA GLU A 47 -5.46 18.86 -8.61
C GLU A 47 -6.70 19.77 -8.64
N ALA A 48 -6.53 21.03 -9.09
CA ALA A 48 -7.60 22.02 -9.08
C ALA A 48 -8.84 21.58 -9.87
N ARG A 49 -8.65 20.93 -11.02
CA ARG A 49 -9.74 20.39 -11.84
C ARG A 49 -10.53 19.29 -11.14
N ILE A 50 -9.85 18.37 -10.39
CA ILE A 50 -10.50 17.31 -9.61
C ILE A 50 -11.39 17.93 -8.52
N ARG A 51 -10.86 18.95 -7.82
CA ARG A 51 -11.61 19.68 -6.79
C ARG A 51 -12.78 20.50 -7.34
N ALA A 52 -12.61 21.07 -8.54
CA ALA A 52 -13.70 21.79 -9.22
C ALA A 52 -14.84 20.85 -9.59
N GLU A 53 -14.50 19.68 -10.14
CA GLU A 53 -15.49 18.64 -10.47
C GLU A 53 -16.24 18.15 -9.21
N ALA A 54 -15.52 17.88 -8.12
CA ALA A 54 -16.17 17.50 -6.85
C ALA A 54 -17.17 18.54 -6.37
N LYS A 55 -16.84 19.84 -6.44
CA LYS A 55 -17.74 20.93 -6.05
C LYS A 55 -18.98 20.97 -6.93
N ALA A 56 -18.80 20.88 -8.26
CA ALA A 56 -19.93 20.84 -9.19
C ALA A 56 -20.81 19.60 -8.97
N ALA A 57 -20.19 18.46 -8.71
CA ALA A 57 -20.88 17.21 -8.47
C ALA A 57 -21.70 17.22 -7.15
N VAL A 58 -21.23 17.91 -6.10
CA VAL A 58 -21.99 18.07 -4.85
C VAL A 58 -23.28 18.85 -5.09
N ASP A 59 -23.30 19.84 -5.97
CA ASP A 59 -24.49 20.64 -6.30
C ASP A 59 -25.48 19.88 -7.19
N SER A 60 -25.12 18.70 -7.71
CA SER A 60 -26.03 17.89 -8.55
C SER A 60 -27.05 17.13 -7.68
N PRO A 61 -28.37 17.36 -7.88
CA PRO A 61 -29.42 16.62 -7.14
C PRO A 61 -29.36 15.10 -7.35
N ALA A 62 -28.81 14.62 -8.47
CA ALA A 62 -28.64 13.20 -8.74
C ALA A 62 -27.67 12.54 -7.75
N ASN A 63 -26.66 13.28 -7.28
CA ASN A 63 -25.66 12.79 -6.35
C ASN A 63 -26.10 12.79 -4.87
N ALA A 64 -27.30 13.33 -4.57
CA ALA A 64 -27.91 13.21 -3.25
C ALA A 64 -28.65 11.86 -3.06
N ARG A 65 -28.75 11.05 -4.10
CA ARG A 65 -29.35 9.71 -4.07
C ARG A 65 -28.29 8.64 -3.77
N TYR A 66 -28.74 7.44 -3.44
CA TYR A 66 -27.86 6.29 -3.39
C TYR A 66 -27.11 6.14 -4.72
N THR A 67 -25.81 5.89 -4.64
CA THR A 67 -24.98 5.57 -5.80
C THR A 67 -25.46 4.25 -6.44
N PRO A 68 -25.39 4.10 -7.77
CA PRO A 68 -25.58 2.79 -8.39
C PRO A 68 -24.68 1.74 -7.76
N PHE A 69 -25.21 0.54 -7.52
CA PHE A 69 -24.49 -0.54 -6.83
C PHE A 69 -23.17 -0.90 -7.49
N ASP A 70 -23.10 -0.90 -8.82
CA ASP A 70 -21.87 -1.18 -9.58
C ASP A 70 -20.84 -0.03 -9.55
N GLY A 71 -21.25 1.13 -9.12
CA GLY A 71 -20.56 2.40 -9.32
C GLY A 71 -21.11 3.17 -10.51
N LYS A 72 -20.68 4.41 -10.66
CA LYS A 72 -21.12 5.25 -11.79
C LYS A 72 -20.44 4.79 -13.09
N PRO A 73 -21.19 4.61 -14.19
CA PRO A 73 -20.61 4.23 -15.48
C PRO A 73 -19.47 5.15 -15.91
N LEU A 74 -19.59 6.46 -15.66
CA LEU A 74 -18.56 7.44 -15.97
C LEU A 74 -17.22 7.11 -15.27
N PHE A 75 -17.27 6.70 -14.00
CA PHE A 75 -16.07 6.35 -13.23
C PHE A 75 -15.41 5.07 -13.75
N LEU A 76 -16.21 4.03 -14.01
CA LEU A 76 -15.71 2.75 -14.50
C LEU A 76 -15.16 2.86 -15.94
N GLN A 77 -15.81 3.64 -16.81
CA GLN A 77 -15.29 3.95 -18.15
C GLN A 77 -13.97 4.73 -18.09
N ALA A 78 -13.85 5.70 -17.18
CA ALA A 78 -12.59 6.42 -16.96
C ALA A 78 -11.48 5.50 -16.44
N ALA A 79 -11.80 4.54 -15.56
CA ALA A 79 -10.85 3.53 -15.09
C ALA A 79 -10.38 2.60 -16.20
N ALA A 80 -11.30 2.13 -17.06
CA ALA A 80 -10.95 1.32 -18.24
C ALA A 80 -10.05 2.10 -19.23
N ALA A 81 -10.38 3.36 -19.49
CA ALA A 81 -9.58 4.22 -20.37
C ALA A 81 -8.18 4.49 -19.78
N TRP A 82 -8.08 4.67 -18.47
CA TRP A 82 -6.81 4.82 -17.76
C TRP A 82 -5.93 3.57 -17.92
N TYR A 83 -6.48 2.36 -17.73
CA TYR A 83 -5.74 1.12 -17.97
C TYR A 83 -5.26 0.97 -19.42
N ALA A 84 -6.11 1.31 -20.38
CA ALA A 84 -5.74 1.26 -21.80
C ALA A 84 -4.60 2.24 -22.11
N HIS A 85 -4.65 3.45 -21.55
CA HIS A 85 -3.65 4.49 -21.82
C HIS A 85 -2.33 4.25 -21.07
N GLU A 86 -2.39 3.98 -19.75
CA GLU A 86 -1.18 3.90 -18.91
C GLU A 86 -0.50 2.52 -19.00
N HIS A 87 -1.27 1.46 -19.24
CA HIS A 87 -0.77 0.08 -19.19
C HIS A 87 -0.97 -0.71 -20.50
N GLY A 88 -1.72 -0.18 -21.47
CA GLY A 88 -2.05 -0.92 -22.70
C GLY A 88 -2.99 -2.09 -22.48
N VAL A 89 -3.76 -2.09 -21.38
CA VAL A 89 -4.68 -3.17 -20.99
C VAL A 89 -6.12 -2.75 -21.27
N ALA A 90 -6.79 -3.47 -22.17
CA ALA A 90 -8.22 -3.27 -22.44
C ALA A 90 -9.05 -4.05 -21.41
N LEU A 91 -9.93 -3.36 -20.67
CA LEU A 91 -10.86 -3.93 -19.70
C LEU A 91 -12.30 -3.57 -20.04
N ASP A 92 -13.22 -4.52 -19.86
CA ASP A 92 -14.65 -4.23 -19.93
C ASP A 92 -15.10 -3.54 -18.64
N PRO A 93 -15.58 -2.28 -18.70
CA PRO A 93 -16.02 -1.58 -17.50
C PRO A 93 -17.23 -2.22 -16.82
N ALA A 94 -18.01 -3.08 -17.48
CA ALA A 94 -19.19 -3.71 -16.92
C ALA A 94 -18.88 -4.97 -16.11
N THR A 95 -17.88 -5.77 -16.54
CA THR A 95 -17.58 -7.08 -15.98
C THR A 95 -16.24 -7.17 -15.26
N GLN A 96 -15.27 -6.35 -15.67
CA GLN A 96 -13.88 -6.42 -15.18
C GLN A 96 -13.48 -5.26 -14.25
N LEU A 97 -14.41 -4.37 -13.91
CA LEU A 97 -14.18 -3.23 -13.04
C LEU A 97 -15.30 -3.09 -11.99
N PHE A 98 -14.92 -2.60 -10.80
CA PHE A 98 -15.87 -2.29 -9.72
C PHE A 98 -15.33 -1.19 -8.81
N ALA A 99 -16.16 -0.19 -8.45
CA ALA A 99 -15.80 0.92 -7.56
C ALA A 99 -15.75 0.47 -6.09
N ILE A 100 -14.71 0.88 -5.35
CA ILE A 100 -14.49 0.55 -3.93
C ILE A 100 -14.14 1.79 -3.10
N GLU A 101 -14.40 1.77 -1.80
CA GLU A 101 -14.09 2.85 -0.85
C GLU A 101 -12.60 2.87 -0.45
N GLY A 102 -11.72 2.76 -1.46
CA GLY A 102 -10.27 2.71 -1.33
C GLY A 102 -9.73 1.30 -1.12
N ALA A 103 -8.39 1.15 -1.22
CA ALA A 103 -7.75 -0.17 -1.31
C ALA A 103 -8.07 -1.12 -0.15
N VAL A 104 -8.14 -0.64 1.10
CA VAL A 104 -8.40 -1.51 2.26
C VAL A 104 -9.80 -2.16 2.20
N ASP A 105 -10.79 -1.43 1.68
CA ASP A 105 -12.14 -1.94 1.44
C ASP A 105 -12.14 -3.07 0.39
N GLY A 106 -11.51 -2.82 -0.76
CA GLY A 106 -11.37 -3.84 -1.81
C GLY A 106 -10.56 -5.07 -1.36
N LEU A 107 -9.48 -4.85 -0.59
CA LEU A 107 -8.68 -5.93 -0.03
C LEU A 107 -9.52 -6.78 0.94
N ALA A 108 -10.27 -6.15 1.85
CA ALA A 108 -11.12 -6.86 2.80
C ALA A 108 -12.17 -7.72 2.09
N ALA A 109 -12.80 -7.16 1.04
CA ALA A 109 -13.74 -7.91 0.22
C ALA A 109 -13.09 -9.08 -0.53
N ALA A 110 -11.92 -8.85 -1.16
CA ALA A 110 -11.17 -9.89 -1.86
C ALA A 110 -10.77 -11.04 -0.93
N PHE A 111 -10.27 -10.74 0.27
CA PHE A 111 -9.97 -11.75 1.28
C PHE A 111 -11.24 -12.52 1.70
N ALA A 112 -12.34 -11.81 1.93
CA ALA A 112 -13.60 -12.43 2.40
C ALA A 112 -14.25 -13.36 1.37
N VAL A 113 -14.07 -13.09 0.07
CA VAL A 113 -14.65 -13.93 -1.01
C VAL A 113 -13.74 -15.07 -1.45
N LEU A 114 -12.46 -15.05 -1.04
CA LEU A 114 -11.46 -16.04 -1.47
C LEU A 114 -11.06 -17.00 -0.36
N LEU A 115 -11.24 -16.65 0.92
CA LEU A 115 -10.69 -17.41 2.04
C LEU A 115 -11.77 -17.89 3.00
N ASP A 116 -11.78 -19.19 3.24
CA ASP A 116 -12.47 -19.82 4.34
C ASP A 116 -11.52 -20.02 5.55
N PRO A 117 -12.03 -20.26 6.76
CA PRO A 117 -11.20 -20.60 7.91
C PRO A 117 -10.32 -21.84 7.64
N GLY A 118 -9.01 -21.68 7.79
CA GLY A 118 -8.01 -22.72 7.52
C GLY A 118 -7.39 -22.69 6.12
N ASP A 119 -7.91 -21.88 5.20
CA ASP A 119 -7.26 -21.63 3.91
C ASP A 119 -5.95 -20.86 4.08
N VAL A 120 -4.99 -21.08 3.16
CA VAL A 120 -3.67 -20.45 3.21
C VAL A 120 -3.62 -19.20 2.35
N VAL A 121 -3.22 -18.07 2.95
CA VAL A 121 -2.90 -16.83 2.24
C VAL A 121 -1.40 -16.56 2.29
N ALA A 122 -0.78 -16.42 1.11
CA ALA A 122 0.63 -16.07 0.96
C ALA A 122 0.80 -14.57 0.68
N PHE A 123 1.83 -13.95 1.25
CA PHE A 123 2.26 -12.56 0.98
C PHE A 123 3.72 -12.37 1.33
N ALA A 124 4.37 -11.38 0.69
CA ALA A 124 5.77 -11.06 1.01
C ALA A 124 5.91 -10.59 2.46
N ASP A 125 6.99 -10.99 3.15
CA ASP A 125 7.42 -10.44 4.43
C ASP A 125 8.72 -9.65 4.18
N PRO A 126 8.70 -8.30 4.30
CA PRO A 126 7.73 -7.45 4.97
C PRO A 126 6.47 -7.13 4.14
N TYR A 127 5.34 -6.91 4.82
CA TYR A 127 4.01 -6.73 4.25
C TYR A 127 3.26 -5.54 4.85
N TYR A 128 2.20 -5.09 4.17
CA TYR A 128 1.28 -4.11 4.74
C TYR A 128 0.46 -4.75 5.88
N PRO A 129 0.43 -4.17 7.09
CA PRO A 129 -0.13 -4.82 8.29
C PRO A 129 -1.58 -5.27 8.20
N SER A 130 -2.37 -4.68 7.29
CA SER A 130 -3.78 -5.07 7.12
C SER A 130 -3.94 -6.49 6.57
N TYR A 131 -2.98 -7.04 5.83
CA TYR A 131 -3.07 -8.42 5.30
C TYR A 131 -3.10 -9.43 6.44
N HIS A 132 -2.17 -9.31 7.39
CA HIS A 132 -2.15 -10.08 8.62
C HIS A 132 -3.46 -9.97 9.41
N CYS A 133 -3.98 -8.74 9.55
CA CYS A 133 -5.23 -8.51 10.27
C CYS A 133 -6.41 -9.20 9.58
N MET A 134 -6.54 -9.07 8.26
CA MET A 134 -7.61 -9.68 7.46
C MET A 134 -7.56 -11.22 7.52
N ALA A 135 -6.37 -11.81 7.36
CA ALA A 135 -6.17 -13.25 7.47
C ALA A 135 -6.65 -13.78 8.83
N ARG A 136 -6.23 -13.14 9.93
CA ARG A 136 -6.64 -13.52 11.28
C ARG A 136 -8.13 -13.37 11.54
N MET A 137 -8.75 -12.31 11.03
CA MET A 137 -10.20 -12.09 11.17
C MET A 137 -11.01 -13.20 10.52
N LEU A 138 -10.52 -13.74 9.40
CA LEU A 138 -11.15 -14.83 8.65
C LEU A 138 -10.76 -16.21 9.18
N GLY A 139 -9.75 -16.31 10.06
CA GLY A 139 -9.21 -17.59 10.53
C GLY A 139 -8.37 -18.31 9.49
N ALA A 140 -7.85 -17.59 8.51
CA ALA A 140 -6.94 -18.13 7.50
C ALA A 140 -5.54 -18.36 8.07
N GLU A 141 -4.82 -19.34 7.51
CA GLU A 141 -3.41 -19.61 7.78
C GLU A 141 -2.52 -18.66 6.96
N GLU A 142 -1.57 -18.03 7.61
CA GLU A 142 -0.65 -17.10 6.96
C GLU A 142 0.62 -17.81 6.50
N LEU A 143 1.02 -17.58 5.25
CA LEU A 143 2.29 -17.99 4.67
C LEU A 143 3.11 -16.76 4.30
N PRO A 144 3.86 -16.15 5.25
CA PRO A 144 4.76 -15.06 4.94
C PRO A 144 5.94 -15.58 4.09
N LEU A 145 6.14 -15.00 2.92
CA LEU A 145 7.25 -15.31 2.01
C LEU A 145 8.41 -14.35 2.28
N PRO A 146 9.56 -14.81 2.81
CA PRO A 146 10.66 -13.92 3.15
C PRO A 146 11.18 -13.16 1.93
N ALA A 147 11.07 -11.83 1.94
CA ALA A 147 11.69 -10.95 0.97
C ALA A 147 12.96 -10.35 1.59
N ARG A 148 14.09 -10.42 0.88
CA ARG A 148 15.41 -10.06 1.40
C ARG A 148 16.06 -8.95 0.58
N ALA A 149 16.94 -8.20 1.21
CA ALA A 149 17.66 -7.10 0.57
C ALA A 149 18.46 -7.56 -0.65
N GLU A 150 19.08 -8.75 -0.58
CA GLU A 150 19.89 -9.35 -1.65
C GLU A 150 19.05 -9.69 -2.90
N LEU A 151 17.73 -9.88 -2.73
CA LEU A 151 16.77 -10.13 -3.79
C LEU A 151 15.94 -8.89 -4.13
N GLY A 152 16.41 -7.69 -3.74
CA GLY A 152 15.70 -6.44 -3.98
C GLY A 152 14.34 -6.34 -3.26
N TRP A 153 14.17 -7.04 -2.15
CA TRP A 153 12.93 -7.14 -1.38
C TRP A 153 11.77 -7.79 -2.14
N LEU A 154 12.11 -8.76 -3.00
CA LEU A 154 11.18 -9.70 -3.60
C LEU A 154 11.31 -11.06 -2.90
N PRO A 155 10.23 -11.79 -2.65
CA PRO A 155 10.32 -13.18 -2.23
C PRO A 155 10.83 -14.05 -3.38
N ASP A 156 11.59 -15.07 -3.05
CA ASP A 156 11.99 -16.11 -3.99
C ASP A 156 10.82 -17.11 -4.15
N LEU A 157 10.03 -16.94 -5.22
CA LEU A 157 8.88 -17.79 -5.48
C LEU A 157 9.29 -19.22 -5.84
N ASP A 158 10.47 -19.41 -6.40
CA ASP A 158 10.99 -20.72 -6.81
C ASP A 158 11.55 -21.52 -5.63
N ALA A 159 11.92 -20.85 -4.54
CA ALA A 159 12.35 -21.52 -3.32
C ALA A 159 11.19 -22.14 -2.52
N VAL A 160 9.94 -21.84 -2.86
CA VAL A 160 8.75 -22.38 -2.19
C VAL A 160 8.40 -23.74 -2.80
N PRO A 161 8.33 -24.83 -2.01
CA PRO A 161 7.99 -26.15 -2.52
C PRO A 161 6.61 -26.20 -3.20
N GLY A 162 6.47 -26.99 -4.27
CA GLY A 162 5.20 -27.13 -5.01
C GLY A 162 4.04 -27.56 -4.11
N GLU A 163 4.25 -28.52 -3.21
CA GLU A 163 3.27 -28.96 -2.21
C GLU A 163 2.78 -27.84 -1.28
N THR A 164 3.60 -26.83 -1.05
CA THR A 164 3.20 -25.63 -0.31
C THR A 164 2.28 -24.77 -1.16
N TRP A 165 2.60 -24.57 -2.44
CA TRP A 165 1.74 -23.86 -3.38
C TRP A 165 0.38 -24.53 -3.56
N ASP A 166 0.30 -25.86 -3.53
CA ASP A 166 -0.96 -26.61 -3.64
C ASP A 166 -1.95 -26.28 -2.50
N ARG A 167 -1.47 -25.76 -1.38
CA ARG A 167 -2.29 -25.34 -0.23
C ARG A 167 -2.73 -23.89 -0.31
N VAL A 168 -2.04 -23.05 -1.08
CA VAL A 168 -2.33 -21.62 -1.19
C VAL A 168 -3.65 -21.39 -1.90
N LYS A 169 -4.49 -20.52 -1.37
CA LYS A 169 -5.73 -20.05 -2.00
C LYS A 169 -5.60 -18.64 -2.55
N LEU A 170 -4.78 -17.82 -1.90
CA LEU A 170 -4.58 -16.42 -2.25
C LEU A 170 -3.11 -16.04 -2.12
N LEU A 171 -2.54 -15.46 -3.18
CA LEU A 171 -1.27 -14.75 -3.15
C LEU A 171 -1.53 -13.24 -3.21
N VAL A 172 -1.08 -12.51 -2.19
CA VAL A 172 -1.16 -11.04 -2.16
C VAL A 172 0.18 -10.45 -2.56
N LEU A 173 0.18 -9.62 -3.58
CA LEU A 173 1.33 -8.85 -4.05
C LEU A 173 1.09 -7.36 -3.79
N ASN A 174 2.16 -6.60 -3.53
CA ASN A 174 2.09 -5.14 -3.37
C ASN A 174 3.38 -4.51 -3.91
N TYR A 175 3.32 -3.95 -5.11
CA TYR A 175 4.46 -3.30 -5.77
C TYR A 175 4.01 -2.06 -6.57
N PRO A 176 4.62 -0.85 -6.30
CA PRO A 176 5.66 -0.59 -5.31
C PRO A 176 5.26 -0.98 -3.91
N ASN A 177 6.19 -1.60 -3.19
CA ASN A 177 5.91 -2.23 -1.90
C ASN A 177 5.84 -1.22 -0.75
N ASN A 178 4.92 -1.42 0.15
CA ASN A 178 4.93 -0.83 1.48
C ASN A 178 5.29 -1.94 2.50
N PRO A 179 6.50 -1.89 3.13
CA PRO A 179 7.24 -0.68 3.49
C PRO A 179 8.48 -0.34 2.64
N THR A 180 8.99 -1.24 1.82
CA THR A 180 10.35 -1.17 1.27
C THR A 180 10.51 -0.19 0.11
N GLY A 181 9.43 0.08 -0.64
CA GLY A 181 9.50 0.81 -1.90
C GLY A 181 10.13 0.01 -3.05
N ALA A 182 10.25 -1.30 -2.90
CA ALA A 182 10.69 -2.20 -3.95
C ALA A 182 9.67 -2.25 -5.10
N GLN A 183 10.15 -2.50 -6.30
CA GLN A 183 9.32 -2.78 -7.48
C GLN A 183 9.53 -4.21 -7.95
N ALA A 184 8.47 -4.83 -8.43
CA ALA A 184 8.55 -6.12 -9.08
C ALA A 184 8.77 -5.94 -10.59
N PRO A 185 9.78 -6.61 -11.19
CA PRO A 185 9.95 -6.64 -12.63
C PRO A 185 8.88 -7.53 -13.29
N PRO A 186 8.64 -7.39 -14.60
CA PRO A 186 7.63 -8.19 -15.31
C PRO A 186 7.79 -9.69 -15.14
N GLU A 187 9.03 -10.18 -15.07
CA GLU A 187 9.36 -11.60 -14.91
C GLU A 187 8.85 -12.18 -13.57
N PHE A 188 8.88 -11.37 -12.52
CA PHE A 188 8.35 -11.76 -11.22
C PHE A 188 6.83 -11.95 -11.28
N PHE A 189 6.11 -11.02 -11.91
CA PHE A 189 4.67 -11.15 -12.13
C PHE A 189 4.34 -12.35 -13.03
N ALA A 190 5.09 -12.55 -14.12
CA ALA A 190 4.90 -13.70 -15.00
C ALA A 190 5.07 -15.02 -14.24
N ARG A 191 6.08 -15.10 -13.37
CA ARG A 191 6.28 -16.28 -12.54
C ARG A 191 5.15 -16.51 -11.54
N ALA A 192 4.64 -15.45 -10.90
CA ALA A 192 3.50 -15.53 -10.00
C ALA A 192 2.24 -16.03 -10.73
N VAL A 193 1.97 -15.53 -11.94
CA VAL A 193 0.84 -15.95 -12.78
C VAL A 193 0.97 -17.41 -13.19
N GLU A 194 2.17 -17.87 -13.60
CA GLU A 194 2.42 -19.26 -13.94
C GLU A 194 2.15 -20.19 -12.74
N LEU A 195 2.62 -19.82 -11.55
CA LEU A 195 2.37 -20.59 -10.34
C LEU A 195 0.87 -20.62 -9.99
N ALA A 196 0.19 -19.49 -10.10
CA ALA A 196 -1.25 -19.39 -9.84
C ALA A 196 -2.06 -20.30 -10.79
N ALA A 197 -1.75 -20.27 -12.08
CA ALA A 197 -2.39 -21.13 -13.07
C ALA A 197 -2.11 -22.63 -12.82
N ARG A 198 -0.88 -22.97 -12.40
CA ARG A 198 -0.45 -24.34 -12.14
C ARG A 198 -1.08 -24.94 -10.88
N HIS A 199 -1.15 -24.15 -9.80
CA HIS A 199 -1.56 -24.62 -8.47
C HIS A 199 -2.98 -24.19 -8.07
N GLY A 200 -3.67 -23.40 -8.92
CA GLY A 200 -5.09 -23.08 -8.76
C GLY A 200 -5.40 -22.05 -7.68
N PHE A 201 -4.49 -21.10 -7.40
CA PHE A 201 -4.74 -20.02 -6.46
C PHE A 201 -5.00 -18.68 -7.17
N ALA A 202 -5.68 -17.75 -6.47
CA ALA A 202 -5.91 -16.40 -6.96
C ALA A 202 -4.75 -15.46 -6.60
N ILE A 203 -4.52 -14.42 -7.44
CA ILE A 203 -3.60 -13.32 -7.15
C ILE A 203 -4.42 -12.05 -6.89
N VAL A 204 -4.12 -11.36 -5.78
CA VAL A 204 -4.57 -10.00 -5.51
C VAL A 204 -3.34 -9.08 -5.48
N HIS A 205 -3.24 -8.18 -6.45
CA HIS A 205 -2.20 -7.16 -6.47
C HIS A 205 -2.73 -5.86 -5.86
N ASP A 206 -2.26 -5.52 -4.65
CA ASP A 206 -2.48 -4.21 -4.03
C ASP A 206 -1.64 -3.15 -4.76
N PHE A 207 -2.27 -2.49 -5.72
CA PHE A 207 -1.64 -1.50 -6.59
C PHE A 207 -1.89 -0.07 -6.10
N ALA A 208 -1.88 0.12 -4.77
CA ALA A 208 -2.17 1.40 -4.12
C ALA A 208 -1.16 2.51 -4.45
N TYR A 209 0.02 2.17 -4.96
CA TYR A 209 1.08 3.11 -5.34
C TYR A 209 1.27 3.20 -6.87
N ALA A 210 0.22 2.89 -7.64
CA ALA A 210 0.21 3.05 -9.09
C ALA A 210 0.66 4.46 -9.49
N GLY A 211 1.52 4.57 -10.50
CA GLY A 211 2.07 5.84 -11.00
C GLY A 211 3.10 6.52 -10.08
N LEU A 212 3.38 5.99 -8.88
CA LEU A 212 4.36 6.57 -7.94
C LEU A 212 5.70 5.84 -7.97
N SER A 213 6.25 5.67 -9.16
CA SER A 213 7.54 5.04 -9.43
C SER A 213 8.55 6.05 -9.96
N VAL A 214 9.83 5.79 -9.70
CA VAL A 214 10.96 6.56 -10.26
C VAL A 214 11.20 6.19 -11.73
N HIS A 215 10.83 4.98 -12.12
CA HIS A 215 11.03 4.42 -13.45
C HIS A 215 9.71 4.35 -14.21
N GLU A 216 9.74 4.69 -15.49
CA GLU A 216 8.61 4.56 -16.42
C GLU A 216 8.12 3.10 -16.58
N ASN A 217 8.85 2.15 -16.01
CA ASN A 217 8.63 0.71 -16.14
C ASN A 217 7.76 0.11 -15.02
N GLN A 218 7.03 0.92 -14.25
CA GLN A 218 6.04 0.34 -13.34
C GLN A 218 4.97 -0.38 -14.15
N LYS A 219 4.91 -1.69 -14.02
CA LYS A 219 3.93 -2.50 -14.75
C LYS A 219 2.76 -2.89 -13.84
N SER A 220 1.58 -2.88 -14.41
CA SER A 220 0.41 -3.55 -13.87
C SER A 220 0.61 -5.07 -13.99
N LEU A 221 0.16 -5.84 -13.00
CA LEU A 221 0.06 -7.29 -13.09
C LEU A 221 -0.72 -7.72 -14.35
N LEU A 222 -1.77 -6.96 -14.69
CA LEU A 222 -2.68 -7.28 -15.80
C LEU A 222 -2.03 -7.10 -17.18
N THR A 223 -0.78 -6.59 -17.26
CA THR A 223 0.02 -6.59 -18.50
C THR A 223 0.63 -7.94 -18.83
N VAL A 224 0.70 -8.84 -17.84
CA VAL A 224 1.21 -10.20 -18.04
C VAL A 224 0.15 -11.03 -18.75
N PRO A 225 0.50 -11.81 -19.79
CA PRO A 225 -0.42 -12.77 -20.38
C PRO A 225 -1.06 -13.66 -19.33
N ASP A 226 -2.32 -13.98 -19.50
CA ASP A 226 -3.13 -14.86 -18.63
C ASP A 226 -3.33 -14.37 -17.17
N ALA A 227 -2.78 -13.19 -16.80
CA ALA A 227 -2.97 -12.63 -15.45
C ALA A 227 -4.44 -12.40 -15.12
N ARG A 228 -5.27 -12.05 -16.13
CA ARG A 228 -6.73 -11.86 -15.96
C ARG A 228 -7.49 -13.16 -15.72
N ASP A 229 -6.88 -14.30 -15.96
CA ASP A 229 -7.52 -15.59 -15.67
C ASP A 229 -7.39 -15.97 -14.19
N VAL A 230 -6.37 -15.42 -13.51
CA VAL A 230 -6.02 -15.80 -12.13
C VAL A 230 -6.03 -14.65 -11.13
N GLY A 231 -6.17 -13.39 -11.57
CA GLY A 231 -5.91 -12.28 -10.66
C GLY A 231 -6.73 -11.02 -10.87
N ILE A 232 -6.71 -10.19 -9.83
CA ILE A 232 -7.26 -8.82 -9.80
C ILE A 232 -6.23 -7.85 -9.25
N GLU A 233 -6.35 -6.58 -9.65
CA GLU A 233 -5.65 -5.46 -9.05
C GLU A 233 -6.61 -4.58 -8.25
N ILE A 234 -6.11 -4.05 -7.15
CA ILE A 234 -6.83 -3.10 -6.30
C ILE A 234 -6.14 -1.76 -6.41
N VAL A 235 -6.74 -0.85 -7.17
CA VAL A 235 -6.19 0.49 -7.44
C VAL A 235 -6.83 1.52 -6.52
N SER A 236 -6.01 2.39 -5.93
CA SER A 236 -6.47 3.45 -5.05
C SER A 236 -6.13 4.83 -5.59
N LEU A 237 -7.10 5.73 -5.60
CA LEU A 237 -6.88 7.14 -5.94
C LEU A 237 -6.19 7.91 -4.79
N SER A 238 -6.07 7.28 -3.60
CA SER A 238 -5.56 7.91 -2.38
C SER A 238 -4.16 8.48 -2.53
N LYS A 239 -3.25 7.76 -3.23
CA LYS A 239 -1.83 8.12 -3.28
C LYS A 239 -1.50 8.88 -4.55
N MET A 240 -1.90 8.39 -5.72
CA MET A 240 -1.57 9.03 -6.99
C MET A 240 -2.25 10.40 -7.19
N TYR A 241 -3.45 10.62 -6.64
CA TYR A 241 -4.16 11.89 -6.77
C TYR A 241 -4.33 12.68 -5.46
N ALA A 242 -3.62 12.29 -4.40
CA ALA A 242 -3.74 12.91 -3.08
C ALA A 242 -5.19 12.90 -2.52
N MET A 243 -5.99 11.87 -2.84
CA MET A 243 -7.40 11.73 -2.49
C MET A 243 -7.63 10.77 -1.31
N ALA A 244 -6.67 10.63 -0.39
CA ALA A 244 -6.74 9.62 0.68
C ALA A 244 -8.01 9.76 1.55
N GLY A 245 -8.41 10.98 1.90
CA GLY A 245 -9.64 11.24 2.68
C GLY A 245 -10.94 11.08 1.88
N TRP A 246 -10.86 10.98 0.55
CA TRP A 246 -12.05 10.89 -0.31
C TRP A 246 -12.57 9.47 -0.47
N ARG A 247 -11.76 8.48 -0.08
CA ARG A 247 -12.14 7.07 -0.07
C ARG A 247 -12.62 6.56 -1.43
N ALA A 248 -11.78 6.62 -2.46
CA ALA A 248 -12.08 6.12 -3.80
C ALA A 248 -10.97 5.22 -4.34
N GLY A 249 -11.38 4.20 -5.08
CA GLY A 249 -10.57 3.25 -5.79
C GLY A 249 -11.43 2.34 -6.63
N PHE A 250 -10.82 1.36 -7.24
CA PHE A 250 -11.53 0.33 -7.99
C PHE A 250 -10.76 -0.98 -8.01
N VAL A 251 -11.50 -2.07 -8.17
CA VAL A 251 -10.97 -3.41 -8.47
C VAL A 251 -10.98 -3.59 -9.98
N ALA A 252 -9.94 -4.23 -10.53
CA ALA A 252 -9.80 -4.48 -11.96
C ALA A 252 -9.26 -5.89 -12.23
N GLY A 253 -9.76 -6.62 -13.23
CA GLY A 253 -9.16 -7.88 -13.66
C GLY A 253 -10.15 -9.00 -13.91
N ASN A 254 -9.93 -10.16 -13.31
CA ASN A 254 -10.72 -11.38 -13.52
C ASN A 254 -12.22 -11.14 -13.26
N GLU A 255 -13.07 -11.47 -14.23
CA GLU A 255 -14.52 -11.22 -14.18
C GLU A 255 -15.22 -11.95 -13.02
N GLN A 256 -14.84 -13.18 -12.75
CA GLN A 256 -15.43 -13.97 -11.67
C GLN A 256 -15.08 -13.39 -10.30
N LEU A 257 -13.81 -13.00 -10.10
CA LEU A 257 -13.37 -12.38 -8.86
C LEU A 257 -14.00 -10.99 -8.66
N VAL A 258 -14.08 -10.18 -9.72
CA VAL A 258 -14.78 -8.89 -9.69
C VAL A 258 -16.25 -9.08 -9.34
N ALA A 259 -16.93 -10.07 -9.95
CA ALA A 259 -18.33 -10.37 -9.65
C ALA A 259 -18.53 -10.82 -8.18
N ALA A 260 -17.61 -11.63 -7.63
CA ALA A 260 -17.66 -12.05 -6.23
C ALA A 260 -17.48 -10.86 -5.28
N VAL A 261 -16.51 -9.97 -5.55
CA VAL A 261 -16.30 -8.74 -4.78
C VAL A 261 -17.53 -7.83 -4.85
N LYS A 262 -18.16 -7.65 -6.03
CA LYS A 262 -19.43 -6.92 -6.19
C LYS A 262 -20.50 -7.49 -5.27
N GLN A 263 -20.74 -8.80 -5.29
CA GLN A 263 -21.76 -9.45 -4.47
C GLN A 263 -21.54 -9.24 -2.98
N TYR A 264 -20.28 -9.29 -2.54
CA TYR A 264 -19.92 -8.98 -1.15
C TYR A 264 -20.32 -7.54 -0.78
N HIS A 265 -19.92 -6.56 -1.60
CA HIS A 265 -20.21 -5.15 -1.36
C HIS A 265 -21.73 -4.84 -1.39
N TYR A 266 -22.49 -5.49 -2.27
CA TYR A 266 -23.94 -5.33 -2.31
C TYR A 266 -24.62 -5.69 -0.99
N GLN A 267 -24.10 -6.69 -0.29
CA GLN A 267 -24.64 -7.11 1.00
C GLN A 267 -24.11 -6.25 2.16
N MET A 268 -22.89 -5.74 2.05
CA MET A 268 -22.27 -4.91 3.10
C MET A 268 -22.69 -3.44 3.03
N GLY A 269 -23.35 -3.00 1.94
CA GLY A 269 -23.81 -1.63 1.76
C GLY A 269 -22.67 -0.61 1.55
N SER A 270 -21.46 -1.06 1.23
CA SER A 270 -20.30 -0.19 0.96
C SER A 270 -20.37 0.32 -0.47
N MET A 271 -20.51 1.63 -0.66
CA MET A 271 -20.61 2.26 -1.98
C MET A 271 -19.86 3.59 -1.99
N VAL A 272 -18.97 3.75 -2.96
CA VAL A 272 -18.26 5.03 -3.15
C VAL A 272 -19.27 6.15 -3.41
N THR A 273 -19.21 7.22 -2.65
CA THR A 273 -20.08 8.38 -2.77
C THR A 273 -20.09 8.92 -4.20
N SER A 274 -21.28 9.21 -4.74
CA SER A 274 -21.50 9.59 -6.15
C SER A 274 -20.61 10.76 -6.61
N PHE A 275 -20.55 11.86 -5.84
CA PHE A 275 -19.73 13.02 -6.22
C PHE A 275 -18.22 12.75 -6.15
N VAL A 276 -17.79 11.79 -5.32
CA VAL A 276 -16.39 11.34 -5.28
C VAL A 276 -16.04 10.54 -6.53
N GLN A 277 -16.99 9.76 -7.06
CA GLN A 277 -16.79 9.04 -8.31
C GLN A 277 -16.70 9.98 -9.51
N ASP A 278 -17.49 11.07 -9.56
CA ASP A 278 -17.38 12.09 -10.61
C ASP A 278 -15.98 12.74 -10.59
N ALA A 279 -15.50 13.13 -9.42
CA ALA A 279 -14.16 13.67 -9.25
C ALA A 279 -13.08 12.63 -9.58
N GLY A 280 -13.29 11.37 -9.22
CA GLY A 280 -12.40 10.25 -9.56
C GLY A 280 -12.33 10.00 -11.07
N ALA A 281 -13.46 10.08 -11.77
CA ALA A 281 -13.51 10.02 -13.22
C ALA A 281 -12.69 11.15 -13.86
N ALA A 282 -12.85 12.37 -13.38
CA ALA A 282 -12.03 13.51 -13.83
C ALA A 282 -10.53 13.28 -13.56
N ALA A 283 -10.18 12.70 -12.42
CA ALA A 283 -8.78 12.37 -12.10
C ALA A 283 -8.18 11.38 -13.11
N LEU A 284 -8.88 10.28 -13.37
CA LEU A 284 -8.43 9.21 -14.27
C LEU A 284 -8.40 9.63 -15.74
N ALA A 285 -9.37 10.45 -16.19
CA ALA A 285 -9.45 10.94 -17.55
C ALA A 285 -8.43 12.04 -17.90
N GLY A 286 -7.68 12.56 -16.94
CA GLY A 286 -6.69 13.61 -17.18
C GLY A 286 -5.41 13.10 -17.84
N ASP A 287 -4.54 14.04 -18.17
CA ASP A 287 -3.25 13.81 -18.83
C ASP A 287 -2.17 13.16 -17.93
N GLN A 288 -2.51 12.87 -16.69
CA GLN A 288 -1.65 12.28 -15.63
C GLN A 288 -0.40 13.13 -15.28
N ALA A 289 -0.32 14.39 -15.72
CA ALA A 289 0.80 15.28 -15.40
C ALA A 289 0.98 15.44 -13.90
N PHE A 290 -0.12 15.60 -13.16
CA PHE A 290 -0.12 15.68 -11.69
C PHE A 290 0.51 14.44 -11.03
N VAL A 291 0.23 13.24 -11.54
CA VAL A 291 0.79 11.98 -11.00
C VAL A 291 2.29 11.93 -11.26
N ARG A 292 2.73 12.30 -12.48
CA ARG A 292 4.16 12.38 -12.83
C ARG A 292 4.91 13.40 -11.96
N GLU A 293 4.32 14.57 -11.73
CA GLU A 293 4.89 15.60 -10.83
C GLU A 293 5.00 15.09 -9.38
N GLN A 294 3.98 14.37 -8.90
CA GLN A 294 4.03 13.73 -7.59
C GLN A 294 5.14 12.70 -7.50
N ALA A 295 5.27 11.82 -8.49
CA ALA A 295 6.33 10.81 -8.56
C ALA A 295 7.73 11.46 -8.53
N ALA A 296 7.95 12.50 -9.33
CA ALA A 296 9.19 13.28 -9.34
C ALA A 296 9.47 13.94 -7.98
N ARG A 297 8.47 14.55 -7.35
CA ARG A 297 8.59 15.14 -6.01
C ARG A 297 8.97 14.11 -4.96
N TYR A 298 8.35 12.94 -4.96
CA TYR A 298 8.69 11.88 -4.00
C TYR A 298 10.06 11.26 -4.32
N ALA A 299 10.48 11.20 -5.58
CA ALA A 299 11.82 10.79 -5.95
C ALA A 299 12.89 11.74 -5.38
N ALA A 300 12.69 13.06 -5.52
CA ALA A 300 13.59 14.07 -4.96
C ALA A 300 13.65 14.00 -3.42
N ARG A 301 12.50 13.84 -2.76
CA ARG A 301 12.43 13.68 -1.30
C ARG A 301 13.09 12.38 -0.82
N ARG A 302 12.97 11.31 -1.60
CA ARG A 302 13.63 10.02 -1.32
C ARG A 302 15.14 10.18 -1.38
N ALA A 303 15.68 10.90 -2.37
CA ALA A 303 17.10 11.20 -2.46
C ALA A 303 17.60 11.94 -1.20
N ILE A 304 16.90 13.01 -0.77
CA ILE A 304 17.23 13.75 0.47
C ILE A 304 17.37 12.81 1.66
N VAL A 305 16.36 11.96 1.91
CA VAL A 305 16.35 11.09 3.09
C VAL A 305 17.37 9.96 2.97
N ALA A 306 17.41 9.28 1.82
CA ALA A 306 18.26 8.12 1.63
C ALA A 306 19.76 8.49 1.59
N GLU A 307 20.12 9.54 0.85
CA GLU A 307 21.51 10.00 0.76
C GLU A 307 21.99 10.58 2.10
N GLY A 308 21.14 11.36 2.75
CA GLY A 308 21.45 11.92 4.04
C GLY A 308 21.67 10.86 5.13
N LEU A 309 20.81 9.83 5.19
CA LEU A 309 21.01 8.71 6.13
C LEU A 309 22.25 7.90 5.79
N ARG A 310 22.54 7.64 4.49
CA ARG A 310 23.78 6.96 4.09
C ARG A 310 25.02 7.75 4.48
N ALA A 311 25.01 9.07 4.32
CA ALA A 311 26.10 9.94 4.72
C ALA A 311 26.37 9.91 6.24
N THR A 312 25.39 9.49 7.03
CA THR A 312 25.51 9.31 8.49
C THR A 312 25.73 7.86 8.92
N GLY A 313 26.06 6.95 7.96
CA GLY A 313 26.45 5.59 8.24
C GLY A 313 25.33 4.55 8.26
N TYR A 314 24.07 4.94 8.01
CA TYR A 314 22.99 3.96 7.91
C TYR A 314 22.97 3.23 6.57
N ASN A 315 22.70 1.93 6.59
CA ASN A 315 22.39 1.18 5.38
C ASN A 315 20.95 1.45 4.96
N VAL A 316 20.74 1.95 3.74
CA VAL A 316 19.41 2.34 3.23
C VAL A 316 19.19 1.65 1.90
N PHE A 317 18.07 0.93 1.79
CA PHE A 317 17.66 0.30 0.55
C PHE A 317 17.40 1.36 -0.54
N ALA A 318 17.78 1.04 -1.76
CA ALA A 318 17.55 1.89 -2.93
C ALA A 318 16.08 1.73 -3.42
N SER A 319 15.13 2.24 -2.62
CA SER A 319 13.70 2.20 -2.94
C SER A 319 13.41 2.85 -4.30
N GLN A 320 12.58 2.20 -5.11
CA GLN A 320 12.32 2.58 -6.50
C GLN A 320 10.95 3.22 -6.71
N GLY A 321 10.06 3.10 -5.71
CA GLY A 321 8.71 3.61 -5.81
C GLY A 321 8.04 3.87 -4.46
N GLY A 322 6.75 4.25 -4.50
CA GLY A 322 5.96 4.53 -3.32
C GLY A 322 6.40 5.77 -2.55
N LEU A 323 6.07 5.80 -1.27
CA LEU A 323 6.16 6.98 -0.41
C LEU A 323 7.15 6.82 0.75
N TYR A 324 8.04 5.81 0.69
CA TYR A 324 8.83 5.40 1.84
C TYR A 324 10.31 5.22 1.53
N VAL A 325 11.11 5.34 2.58
CA VAL A 325 12.51 4.92 2.67
C VAL A 325 12.59 3.81 3.71
N TRP A 326 13.38 2.79 3.41
CA TRP A 326 13.60 1.62 4.24
C TRP A 326 15.06 1.59 4.69
N ALA A 327 15.31 1.83 5.97
CA ALA A 327 16.64 1.96 6.53
C ALA A 327 16.90 0.87 7.57
N GLN A 328 18.09 0.27 7.52
CA GLN A 328 18.52 -0.78 8.43
C GLN A 328 19.05 -0.18 9.73
N ALA A 329 18.64 -0.76 10.86
CA ALA A 329 19.23 -0.47 12.15
C ALA A 329 20.67 -1.05 12.23
N PRO A 330 21.58 -0.44 13.03
CA PRO A 330 22.86 -1.04 13.36
C PRO A 330 22.70 -2.44 13.94
N ALA A 331 23.71 -3.31 13.75
CA ALA A 331 23.65 -4.71 14.17
C ALA A 331 23.36 -4.90 15.68
N ALA A 332 23.78 -3.94 16.51
CA ALA A 332 23.62 -4.00 17.97
C ALA A 332 22.23 -3.55 18.47
N MET A 333 21.31 -3.14 17.56
CA MET A 333 19.95 -2.72 17.97
C MET A 333 18.91 -3.15 16.95
N THR A 334 17.69 -3.27 17.42
CA THR A 334 16.51 -3.56 16.58
C THR A 334 15.95 -2.29 15.93
N GLY A 335 15.10 -2.46 14.92
CA GLY A 335 14.35 -1.33 14.34
C GLY A 335 13.44 -0.62 15.35
N GLU A 336 12.92 -1.32 16.37
CA GLU A 336 12.12 -0.72 17.44
C GLU A 336 12.99 0.20 18.33
N GLU A 337 14.17 -0.26 18.74
CA GLU A 337 15.10 0.53 19.54
C GLU A 337 15.59 1.75 18.74
N LEU A 338 15.89 1.58 17.45
CA LEU A 338 16.27 2.70 16.58
C LEU A 338 15.15 3.74 16.46
N ALA A 339 13.91 3.30 16.20
CA ALA A 339 12.76 4.21 16.10
C ALA A 339 12.49 4.94 17.42
N ALA A 340 12.61 4.25 18.56
CA ALA A 340 12.48 4.86 19.88
C ALA A 340 13.58 5.88 20.15
N ARG A 341 14.84 5.58 19.80
CA ARG A 341 15.98 6.48 19.92
C ARG A 341 15.80 7.74 19.06
N TRP A 342 15.42 7.58 17.79
CA TRP A 342 15.20 8.73 16.91
C TRP A 342 14.10 9.64 17.41
N LEU A 343 13.00 9.07 17.95
CA LEU A 343 11.93 9.89 18.52
C LEU A 343 12.37 10.58 19.81
N GLY A 344 13.06 9.87 20.70
CA GLY A 344 13.46 10.39 22.02
C GLY A 344 14.57 11.42 21.97
N GLU A 345 15.59 11.21 21.13
CA GLU A 345 16.82 12.00 21.11
C GLU A 345 16.86 13.01 19.93
N ALA A 346 16.26 12.65 18.77
CA ALA A 346 16.24 13.51 17.60
C ALA A 346 14.88 14.20 17.33
N GLY A 347 13.82 13.76 18.02
CA GLY A 347 12.46 14.23 17.74
C GLY A 347 11.98 13.79 16.35
N VAL A 348 12.45 12.66 15.81
CA VAL A 348 12.05 12.14 14.49
C VAL A 348 11.28 10.84 14.68
N ALA A 349 10.02 10.82 14.30
CA ALA A 349 9.18 9.64 14.37
C ALA A 349 9.29 8.81 13.09
N ALA A 350 9.62 7.52 13.21
CA ALA A 350 9.63 6.53 12.14
C ALA A 350 8.87 5.27 12.61
N LEU A 351 8.36 4.46 11.68
CA LEU A 351 7.72 3.19 12.05
C LEU A 351 8.78 2.08 12.15
N PRO A 352 8.79 1.32 13.27
CA PRO A 352 9.60 0.11 13.36
C PRO A 352 9.21 -0.91 12.27
N GLY A 353 10.21 -1.56 11.70
CA GLY A 353 9.99 -2.53 10.65
C GLY A 353 9.31 -3.81 11.12
N SER A 354 9.39 -4.13 12.41
CA SER A 354 8.63 -5.23 13.06
C SER A 354 7.11 -5.08 12.90
N CYS A 355 6.61 -3.86 12.67
CA CYS A 355 5.20 -3.61 12.33
C CYS A 355 4.78 -4.21 10.98
N PHE A 356 5.74 -4.58 10.13
CA PHE A 356 5.53 -5.07 8.77
C PHE A 356 5.93 -6.54 8.59
N GLY A 357 6.22 -7.26 9.67
CA GLY A 357 6.62 -8.66 9.64
C GLY A 357 7.98 -8.92 10.27
N ARG A 358 8.36 -10.19 10.32
CA ARG A 358 9.58 -10.62 11.02
C ARG A 358 10.86 -10.20 10.29
N THR A 359 10.86 -10.28 8.96
CA THR A 359 12.00 -9.89 8.11
C THR A 359 12.30 -8.39 8.25
N GLY A 360 11.30 -7.59 8.61
CA GLY A 360 11.44 -6.16 8.88
C GLY A 360 12.05 -5.79 10.23
N ALA A 361 12.28 -6.73 11.17
CA ALA A 361 12.62 -6.43 12.56
C ALA A 361 13.88 -5.56 12.75
N GLN A 362 14.85 -5.66 11.82
CA GLN A 362 16.09 -4.87 11.81
C GLN A 362 15.99 -3.54 11.05
N TYR A 363 14.78 -3.11 10.68
CA TYR A 363 14.60 -1.95 9.83
C TYR A 363 13.64 -0.93 10.45
N VAL A 364 13.65 0.27 9.88
CA VAL A 364 12.67 1.33 10.11
C VAL A 364 12.15 1.86 8.80
N ARG A 365 10.86 2.23 8.76
CA ARG A 365 10.23 2.90 7.63
C ARG A 365 10.08 4.39 7.90
N LEU A 366 10.59 5.21 6.98
CA LEU A 366 10.38 6.66 6.98
C LEU A 366 9.50 7.07 5.80
N SER A 367 8.53 7.93 6.03
CA SER A 367 7.70 8.48 4.98
C SER A 367 8.31 9.75 4.37
N LEU A 368 7.97 10.02 3.10
CA LEU A 368 8.40 11.18 2.33
C LEU A 368 7.37 12.33 2.36
N LEU A 369 6.44 12.29 3.29
CA LEU A 369 5.23 13.12 3.33
C LEU A 369 5.39 14.38 4.18
N GLN A 370 6.60 14.94 4.16
CA GLN A 370 6.96 16.22 4.75
C GLN A 370 7.61 17.12 3.69
N PRO A 371 7.55 18.45 3.83
CA PRO A 371 8.30 19.37 2.98
C PRO A 371 9.79 19.04 2.99
N SER A 372 10.49 19.23 1.86
CA SER A 372 11.91 18.91 1.72
C SER A 372 12.78 19.54 2.82
N GLN A 373 12.47 20.77 3.25
CA GLN A 373 13.17 21.43 4.36
C GLN A 373 13.07 20.63 5.67
N ARG A 374 11.88 20.09 6.00
CA ARG A 374 11.68 19.27 7.21
C ARG A 374 12.36 17.90 7.07
N LEU A 375 12.48 17.36 5.85
CA LEU A 375 13.24 16.14 5.61
C LEU A 375 14.75 16.34 5.80
N HIS A 376 15.31 17.44 5.29
CA HIS A 376 16.72 17.81 5.57
C HIS A 376 16.95 17.99 7.07
N GLU A 377 16.04 18.65 7.77
CA GLU A 377 16.12 18.84 9.21
C GLU A 377 16.08 17.48 9.96
N ALA A 378 15.18 16.57 9.57
CA ALA A 378 15.10 15.25 10.17
C ALA A 378 16.40 14.48 10.04
N VAL A 379 16.98 14.45 8.83
CA VAL A 379 18.27 13.82 8.55
C VAL A 379 19.40 14.48 9.38
N ALA A 380 19.45 15.82 9.44
CA ALA A 380 20.45 16.53 10.23
C ALA A 380 20.34 16.23 11.74
N ARG A 381 19.09 16.10 12.27
CA ARG A 381 18.87 15.71 13.67
C ARG A 381 19.34 14.27 13.95
N ILE A 382 19.03 13.33 13.05
CA ILE A 382 19.48 11.92 13.16
C ILE A 382 21.02 11.86 13.07
N GLY A 383 21.61 12.63 12.16
CA GLY A 383 23.08 12.66 11.97
C GLY A 383 23.87 13.09 13.22
N LYS A 384 23.27 13.89 14.10
CA LYS A 384 23.89 14.24 15.39
C LYS A 384 24.04 13.08 16.35
N LEU A 385 23.28 11.99 16.14
CA LEU A 385 23.38 10.75 16.92
C LEU A 385 24.45 9.79 16.35
N SER A 386 25.05 10.13 15.19
CA SER A 386 25.93 9.29 14.39
C SER A 386 27.31 8.97 15.04
N PRO A 387 27.96 9.83 15.86
CA PRO A 387 29.23 9.50 16.50
C PRO A 387 29.23 8.20 17.31
N ASP A 388 28.05 7.78 17.75
CA ASP A 388 27.88 6.50 18.46
C ASP A 388 27.74 5.30 17.52
N MET A 389 27.53 5.53 16.21
CA MET A 389 27.36 4.47 15.22
C MET A 389 28.65 3.68 14.97
N GLU A 390 29.81 4.33 15.01
CA GLU A 390 31.10 3.64 14.89
C GLU A 390 31.34 2.66 16.05
N LYS A 391 30.84 2.97 17.25
CA LYS A 391 30.91 2.09 18.42
C LYS A 391 29.93 0.93 18.38
N LEU A 392 28.87 1.04 17.57
CA LEU A 392 27.83 0.01 17.43
C LEU A 392 28.14 -0.99 16.30
N HIS A 393 29.17 -0.70 15.48
CA HIS A 393 29.66 -1.59 14.41
C HIS A 393 30.96 -2.34 14.79
N ALA A 394 31.53 -2.03 15.95
CA ALA A 394 32.72 -2.69 16.52
C ALA A 394 32.27 -3.81 17.50
#